data_796d6598190f8619a231504eb85a9138
#
_entry.id   796d6598190f8619a231504eb85a9138
#
_cell.length_a   1.000
_cell.length_b   1.000
_cell.length_c   1.000
_cell.angle_alpha   90.00
_cell.angle_beta   90.00
_cell.angle_gamma   90.00
#
_symmetry.space_group_name_H-M   'P 1'
#
loop_
_entity.id
_entity.type
_entity.pdbx_description
1 polymer ?
#
loop_
_entity_poly.entity_id
_entity_poly.type
_entity_poly.pdbx_seq_one_letter_code
_entity_poly.pdbx_strand_id
1 'polypeptide(L)'
;MYSLLSSLVLYRNLADDSVLADVAGVYRDLAARRDPAGDLPRDVRCDLAARANAAAKRLLDLATTYGFDRDLWADYLAFCLLTDENSFSLTAERRGAVDGGSVNALARADLSVFLELLRWDFSDLSTDLGAPAFESLCNWKSIPKQRANYFEGVSREVRSLSDALAACAADGGPDAPAHAFALVSDAYRRLGVGLFGLNAAFRIRRTEDALLRDAYTPEAYSVGTLQFVPVNNARPVRLQDIVGYDLQKERLVANTQAFLAGRPANNVLLYGDAGTGKSTCVKALLTEYADAGLRIIEIYKYQFRDLSRVIEAVKHRNYRFIVFIDDLSFEENEVEYKFLKAVIEGGVEQRPENVLIYATSNRRHLIRETWNDRNDIEHDGDVHRSDTVEEKLSLAERFGVSINFSTPAPKLYHQIVLERAARELPGRFPDEAELLKLADRWEIRHGGMSGRTARQFIDYLAGE
;
A
#
# COMPACT_ATOMS: atom_id res chain seq x y z
N MET A 1 5.66 0.21 -33.86
CA MET A 1 5.35 0.60 -32.48
C MET A 1 4.52 1.90 -32.40
N TYR A 2 4.98 3.05 -32.93
CA TYR A 2 4.27 4.33 -32.80
C TYR A 2 2.81 4.29 -33.31
N SER A 3 2.56 3.68 -34.46
CA SER A 3 1.20 3.52 -35.03
C SER A 3 0.30 2.66 -34.13
N LEU A 4 0.86 1.64 -33.47
CA LEU A 4 0.14 0.80 -32.50
C LEU A 4 -0.29 1.63 -31.28
N LEU A 5 0.64 2.40 -30.69
CA LEU A 5 0.29 3.28 -29.58
C LEU A 5 -0.78 4.31 -29.91
N SER A 6 -0.73 4.84 -31.13
CA SER A 6 -1.70 5.86 -31.57
C SER A 6 -3.13 5.31 -31.68
N SER A 7 -3.32 3.99 -31.76
CA SER A 7 -4.63 3.34 -31.78
C SER A 7 -5.24 3.06 -30.42
N LEU A 8 -4.46 3.19 -29.33
CA LEU A 8 -4.97 3.00 -27.96
C LEU A 8 -6.03 4.05 -27.63
N VAL A 9 -7.14 3.60 -27.06
CA VAL A 9 -8.26 4.44 -26.63
C VAL A 9 -8.38 4.50 -25.10
N LEU A 10 -8.50 3.36 -24.44
CA LEU A 10 -8.68 3.27 -22.99
C LEU A 10 -7.35 3.47 -22.25
N TYR A 11 -6.28 2.91 -22.80
CA TYR A 11 -4.92 3.04 -22.24
C TYR A 11 -4.15 4.21 -22.88
N ARG A 12 -4.86 5.25 -23.30
CA ARG A 12 -4.28 6.40 -24.01
C ARG A 12 -3.22 7.13 -23.20
N ASN A 13 -3.36 7.18 -21.88
CA ASN A 13 -2.40 7.84 -20.97
C ASN A 13 -0.97 7.28 -21.14
N LEU A 14 -0.83 6.01 -21.48
CA LEU A 14 0.47 5.36 -21.69
C LEU A 14 1.21 5.87 -22.94
N ALA A 15 0.52 6.53 -23.86
CA ALA A 15 1.14 7.11 -25.06
C ALA A 15 1.74 8.50 -24.83
N ASP A 16 1.49 9.13 -23.67
CA ASP A 16 1.90 10.51 -23.40
C ASP A 16 3.14 10.60 -22.48
N ASP A 17 3.17 9.87 -21.37
CA ASP A 17 4.31 9.86 -20.42
C ASP A 17 4.59 8.46 -19.88
N SER A 18 5.35 7.69 -20.65
CA SER A 18 5.72 6.34 -20.25
C SER A 18 7.01 5.89 -20.97
N VAL A 19 7.64 4.80 -20.47
CA VAL A 19 8.74 4.15 -21.21
C VAL A 19 8.26 3.71 -22.59
N LEU A 20 6.99 3.27 -22.70
CA LEU A 20 6.37 2.88 -23.97
C LEU A 20 6.29 4.06 -24.95
N ALA A 21 5.92 5.25 -24.49
CA ALA A 21 5.90 6.47 -25.29
C ALA A 21 7.30 6.88 -25.76
N ASP A 22 8.30 6.79 -24.87
CA ASP A 22 9.70 7.10 -25.20
C ASP A 22 10.23 6.19 -26.32
N VAL A 23 10.03 4.87 -26.17
CA VAL A 23 10.46 3.88 -27.16
C VAL A 23 9.72 4.08 -28.49
N ALA A 24 8.40 4.28 -28.44
CA ALA A 24 7.61 4.55 -29.66
C ALA A 24 8.06 5.82 -30.37
N GLY A 25 8.45 6.86 -29.60
CA GLY A 25 9.04 8.08 -30.14
C GLY A 25 10.36 7.84 -30.88
N VAL A 26 11.23 6.98 -30.35
CA VAL A 26 12.47 6.56 -31.03
C VAL A 26 12.14 5.87 -32.35
N TYR A 27 11.20 4.91 -32.36
CA TYR A 27 10.79 4.21 -33.60
C TYR A 27 10.14 5.14 -34.63
N ARG A 28 9.33 6.12 -34.20
CA ARG A 28 8.76 7.13 -35.08
C ARG A 28 9.87 7.92 -35.77
N ASP A 29 10.82 8.44 -34.99
CA ASP A 29 11.88 9.30 -35.51
C ASP A 29 12.90 8.50 -36.32
N LEU A 30 13.16 7.23 -35.98
CA LEU A 30 13.95 6.29 -36.78
C LEU A 30 13.38 6.11 -38.18
N ALA A 31 12.06 5.91 -38.27
CA ALA A 31 11.39 5.77 -39.56
C ALA A 31 11.37 7.08 -40.39
N ALA A 32 11.21 8.24 -39.69
CA ALA A 32 11.06 9.54 -40.36
C ALA A 32 12.39 10.18 -40.81
N ARG A 33 13.50 9.80 -40.21
CA ARG A 33 14.81 10.48 -40.39
C ARG A 33 15.83 9.66 -41.21
N ARG A 34 15.42 8.52 -41.81
CA ARG A 34 16.23 7.81 -42.79
C ARG A 34 16.27 8.63 -44.09
N ASP A 35 17.46 8.67 -44.69
CA ASP A 35 17.60 9.27 -46.01
C ASP A 35 16.96 8.38 -47.11
N PRO A 36 16.88 8.85 -48.37
CA PRO A 36 16.38 8.04 -49.47
C PRO A 36 17.15 6.76 -49.77
N ALA A 37 18.38 6.65 -49.28
CA ALA A 37 19.23 5.43 -49.39
C ALA A 37 18.99 4.49 -48.22
N GLY A 38 18.21 4.91 -47.19
CA GLY A 38 17.90 4.15 -45.97
C GLY A 38 18.91 4.38 -44.86
N ASP A 39 19.93 5.23 -45.05
CA ASP A 39 20.98 5.51 -44.05
C ASP A 39 20.53 6.57 -43.03
N LEU A 40 21.10 6.51 -41.84
CA LEU A 40 20.90 7.50 -40.78
C LEU A 40 22.15 8.39 -40.64
N PRO A 41 21.98 9.73 -40.68
CA PRO A 41 23.05 10.65 -40.34
C PRO A 41 23.62 10.33 -38.94
N ARG A 42 24.96 10.48 -38.80
CA ARG A 42 25.66 10.06 -37.57
C ARG A 42 25.14 10.78 -36.31
N ASP A 43 24.84 12.08 -36.40
CA ASP A 43 24.29 12.89 -35.31
C ASP A 43 22.88 12.41 -34.90
N VAL A 44 22.01 12.11 -35.88
CA VAL A 44 20.67 11.54 -35.67
C VAL A 44 20.76 10.17 -34.99
N ARG A 45 21.69 9.32 -35.47
CA ARG A 45 21.92 8.00 -34.88
C ARG A 45 22.34 8.12 -33.41
N CYS A 46 23.27 9.02 -33.09
CA CYS A 46 23.72 9.23 -31.70
C CYS A 46 22.59 9.77 -30.81
N ASP A 47 21.77 10.69 -31.30
CA ASP A 47 20.61 11.21 -30.56
C ASP A 47 19.57 10.12 -30.27
N LEU A 48 19.20 9.34 -31.27
CA LEU A 48 18.22 8.26 -31.11
C LEU A 48 18.73 7.14 -30.21
N ALA A 49 20.04 6.80 -30.31
CA ALA A 49 20.67 5.83 -29.41
C ALA A 49 20.64 6.31 -27.96
N ALA A 50 20.94 7.59 -27.71
CA ALA A 50 20.89 8.17 -26.37
C ALA A 50 19.48 8.12 -25.78
N ARG A 51 18.45 8.42 -26.58
CA ARG A 51 17.04 8.35 -26.17
C ARG A 51 16.60 6.91 -25.91
N ALA A 52 17.00 5.95 -26.74
CA ALA A 52 16.74 4.53 -26.51
C ALA A 52 17.37 4.06 -25.18
N ASN A 53 18.63 4.43 -24.92
CA ASN A 53 19.30 4.10 -23.68
C ASN A 53 18.68 4.79 -22.46
N ALA A 54 18.15 6.00 -22.60
CA ALA A 54 17.42 6.68 -21.53
C ALA A 54 16.10 5.94 -21.19
N ALA A 55 15.37 5.50 -22.20
CA ALA A 55 14.16 4.68 -22.01
C ALA A 55 14.50 3.32 -21.36
N ALA A 56 15.58 2.67 -21.78
CA ALA A 56 16.08 1.43 -21.18
C ALA A 56 16.45 1.65 -19.70
N LYS A 57 17.09 2.78 -19.37
CA LYS A 57 17.40 3.13 -17.98
C LYS A 57 16.11 3.31 -17.13
N ARG A 58 15.10 4.01 -17.65
CA ARG A 58 13.80 4.14 -16.96
C ARG A 58 13.18 2.77 -16.67
N LEU A 59 13.22 1.86 -17.64
CA LEU A 59 12.74 0.48 -17.46
C LEU A 59 13.51 -0.27 -16.38
N LEU A 60 14.84 -0.14 -16.33
CA LEU A 60 15.69 -0.74 -15.30
C LEU A 60 15.40 -0.16 -13.92
N ASP A 61 15.16 1.14 -13.80
CA ASP A 61 14.79 1.79 -12.55
C ASP A 61 13.45 1.24 -12.02
N LEU A 62 12.45 1.08 -12.89
CA LEU A 62 11.17 0.44 -12.56
C LEU A 62 11.37 -1.04 -12.16
N ALA A 63 12.13 -1.79 -12.94
CA ALA A 63 12.42 -3.20 -12.66
C ALA A 63 13.13 -3.37 -11.30
N THR A 64 14.05 -2.46 -10.96
CA THR A 64 14.72 -2.46 -9.66
C THR A 64 13.75 -2.13 -8.53
N THR A 65 12.86 -1.16 -8.73
CA THR A 65 11.87 -0.74 -7.75
C THR A 65 10.85 -1.83 -7.48
N TYR A 66 10.28 -2.43 -8.53
CA TYR A 66 9.18 -3.41 -8.42
C TYR A 66 9.64 -4.87 -8.48
N GLY A 67 10.92 -5.13 -8.68
CA GLY A 67 11.49 -6.47 -8.69
C GLY A 67 11.13 -7.28 -9.92
N PHE A 68 11.03 -6.66 -11.10
CA PHE A 68 10.83 -7.37 -12.36
C PHE A 68 12.03 -8.26 -12.67
N ASP A 69 11.80 -9.37 -13.34
CA ASP A 69 12.81 -10.38 -13.62
C ASP A 69 12.50 -11.11 -14.94
N ARG A 70 13.54 -11.64 -15.59
CA ARG A 70 13.49 -12.38 -16.86
C ARG A 70 13.23 -11.49 -18.09
N ASP A 71 11.98 -11.22 -18.44
CA ASP A 71 11.58 -10.32 -19.53
C ASP A 71 11.04 -9.03 -18.93
N LEU A 72 11.92 -8.03 -18.80
CA LEU A 72 11.54 -6.74 -18.19
C LEU A 72 10.55 -5.95 -19.05
N TRP A 73 10.54 -6.19 -20.38
CA TRP A 73 9.59 -5.53 -21.25
C TRP A 73 8.18 -6.10 -21.06
N ALA A 74 8.05 -7.41 -21.04
CA ALA A 74 6.77 -8.06 -20.80
C ALA A 74 6.24 -7.76 -19.40
N ASP A 75 7.09 -7.76 -18.37
CA ASP A 75 6.73 -7.37 -17.01
C ASP A 75 6.29 -5.91 -16.95
N TYR A 76 6.95 -5.01 -17.68
CA TYR A 76 6.57 -3.60 -17.75
C TYR A 76 5.19 -3.42 -18.42
N LEU A 77 4.89 -4.11 -19.51
CA LEU A 77 3.59 -4.04 -20.15
C LEU A 77 2.47 -4.56 -19.23
N ALA A 78 2.71 -5.65 -18.51
CA ALA A 78 1.79 -6.17 -17.51
C ALA A 78 1.59 -5.17 -16.35
N PHE A 79 2.67 -4.52 -15.89
CA PHE A 79 2.61 -3.47 -14.89
C PHE A 79 1.78 -2.26 -15.36
N CYS A 80 1.96 -1.82 -16.62
CA CYS A 80 1.16 -0.76 -17.21
C CYS A 80 -0.34 -1.09 -17.18
N LEU A 81 -0.70 -2.33 -17.57
CA LEU A 81 -2.09 -2.78 -17.52
C LEU A 81 -2.64 -2.74 -16.08
N LEU A 82 -1.88 -3.25 -15.10
CA LEU A 82 -2.31 -3.30 -13.70
C LEU A 82 -2.40 -1.93 -13.04
N THR A 83 -1.66 -0.93 -13.52
CA THR A 83 -1.58 0.40 -12.88
C THR A 83 -2.45 1.47 -13.56
N ASP A 84 -2.84 1.30 -14.81
CA ASP A 84 -3.64 2.30 -15.53
C ASP A 84 -5.11 2.27 -15.11
N GLU A 85 -5.56 3.36 -14.49
CA GLU A 85 -6.95 3.56 -14.07
C GLU A 85 -7.76 4.20 -15.20
N ASN A 86 -8.60 3.41 -15.85
CA ASN A 86 -9.47 3.84 -16.93
C ASN A 86 -10.89 3.27 -16.79
N SER A 87 -11.80 3.64 -17.69
CA SER A 87 -13.21 3.21 -17.62
C SER A 87 -13.40 1.68 -17.65
N PHE A 88 -12.52 0.95 -18.34
CA PHE A 88 -12.56 -0.51 -18.36
C PHE A 88 -12.02 -1.09 -17.07
N SER A 89 -10.80 -0.70 -16.68
CA SER A 89 -10.11 -1.26 -15.51
C SER A 89 -10.90 -1.06 -14.21
N LEU A 90 -11.45 0.14 -13.99
CA LEU A 90 -12.29 0.45 -12.83
C LEU A 90 -13.65 -0.27 -12.83
N THR A 91 -14.20 -0.55 -14.02
CA THR A 91 -15.44 -1.34 -14.12
C THR A 91 -15.17 -2.81 -13.87
N ALA A 92 -14.09 -3.35 -14.45
CA ALA A 92 -13.68 -4.74 -14.28
C ALA A 92 -13.26 -5.05 -12.83
N GLU A 93 -12.63 -4.10 -12.12
CA GLU A 93 -12.34 -4.20 -10.69
C GLU A 93 -13.61 -4.55 -9.88
N ARG A 94 -14.75 -3.94 -10.22
CA ARG A 94 -16.00 -4.13 -9.47
C ARG A 94 -16.81 -5.33 -9.92
N ARG A 95 -16.82 -5.62 -11.22
CA ARG A 95 -17.76 -6.58 -11.84
C ARG A 95 -17.08 -7.80 -12.44
N GLY A 96 -15.75 -7.77 -12.60
CA GLY A 96 -15.01 -8.78 -13.36
C GLY A 96 -15.29 -8.70 -14.87
N ALA A 97 -15.00 -9.79 -15.57
CA ALA A 97 -15.32 -9.93 -16.98
C ALA A 97 -16.84 -10.05 -17.15
N VAL A 98 -17.43 -9.04 -17.79
CA VAL A 98 -18.86 -9.05 -18.19
C VAL A 98 -18.91 -9.06 -19.71
N ASP A 99 -19.67 -9.96 -20.29
CA ASP A 99 -19.84 -10.01 -21.74
C ASP A 99 -20.66 -8.83 -22.28
N GLY A 100 -20.25 -8.35 -23.46
CA GLY A 100 -20.92 -7.26 -24.17
C GLY A 100 -20.44 -5.87 -23.71
N GLY A 101 -20.99 -4.84 -24.35
CA GLY A 101 -20.71 -3.44 -24.06
C GLY A 101 -19.57 -2.85 -24.91
N SER A 102 -19.72 -1.56 -25.27
CA SER A 102 -18.76 -0.84 -26.13
C SER A 102 -17.39 -0.68 -25.47
N VAL A 103 -17.33 -0.49 -24.14
CA VAL A 103 -16.07 -0.38 -23.38
C VAL A 103 -15.27 -1.68 -23.48
N ASN A 104 -15.94 -2.84 -23.40
CA ASN A 104 -15.27 -4.13 -23.52
C ASN A 104 -14.76 -4.40 -24.95
N ALA A 105 -15.47 -3.91 -25.98
CA ALA A 105 -14.99 -3.99 -27.35
C ALA A 105 -13.72 -3.15 -27.55
N LEU A 106 -13.69 -1.91 -27.01
CA LEU A 106 -12.50 -1.06 -27.01
C LEU A 106 -11.36 -1.69 -26.22
N ALA A 107 -11.64 -2.30 -25.06
CA ALA A 107 -10.63 -2.99 -24.28
C ALA A 107 -9.98 -4.17 -25.03
N ARG A 108 -10.77 -4.98 -25.74
CA ARG A 108 -10.23 -6.06 -26.58
C ARG A 108 -9.37 -5.51 -27.73
N ALA A 109 -9.76 -4.38 -28.33
CA ALA A 109 -8.94 -3.72 -29.35
C ALA A 109 -7.61 -3.23 -28.78
N ASP A 110 -7.62 -2.54 -27.64
CA ASP A 110 -6.39 -2.08 -26.98
C ASP A 110 -5.52 -3.27 -26.56
N LEU A 111 -6.11 -4.33 -26.01
CA LEU A 111 -5.36 -5.55 -25.62
C LEU A 111 -4.74 -6.25 -26.82
N SER A 112 -5.33 -6.18 -28.02
CA SER A 112 -4.67 -6.65 -29.24
C SER A 112 -3.36 -5.92 -29.49
N VAL A 113 -3.32 -4.60 -29.24
CA VAL A 113 -2.10 -3.80 -29.33
C VAL A 113 -1.06 -4.28 -28.32
N PHE A 114 -1.45 -4.55 -27.06
CA PHE A 114 -0.53 -5.09 -26.07
C PHE A 114 0.03 -6.46 -26.46
N LEU A 115 -0.78 -7.35 -27.06
CA LEU A 115 -0.29 -8.63 -27.57
C LEU A 115 0.73 -8.46 -28.71
N GLU A 116 0.59 -7.45 -29.57
CA GLU A 116 1.59 -7.12 -30.58
C GLU A 116 2.86 -6.53 -29.95
N LEU A 117 2.72 -5.67 -28.94
CA LEU A 117 3.86 -5.09 -28.21
C LEU A 117 4.65 -6.14 -27.42
N LEU A 118 4.00 -7.20 -26.91
CA LEU A 118 4.67 -8.33 -26.25
C LEU A 118 5.54 -9.14 -27.21
N ARG A 119 5.24 -9.14 -28.53
CA ARG A 119 6.02 -9.81 -29.56
C ARG A 119 7.03 -8.88 -30.24
N TRP A 120 7.16 -7.64 -29.76
CA TRP A 120 7.98 -6.65 -30.43
C TRP A 120 9.45 -7.04 -30.42
N ASP A 121 10.07 -7.08 -31.62
CA ASP A 121 11.50 -7.30 -31.77
C ASP A 121 12.26 -5.97 -31.70
N PHE A 122 13.25 -5.90 -30.85
CA PHE A 122 14.11 -4.73 -30.64
C PHE A 122 15.43 -4.81 -31.41
N SER A 123 15.63 -5.79 -32.28
CA SER A 123 16.86 -5.97 -33.07
C SER A 123 17.21 -4.74 -33.93
N ASP A 124 16.20 -3.99 -34.37
CA ASP A 124 16.38 -2.72 -35.07
C ASP A 124 17.18 -1.70 -34.27
N LEU A 125 16.97 -1.61 -32.95
CA LEU A 125 17.71 -0.68 -32.10
C LEU A 125 19.19 -1.05 -31.97
N SER A 126 19.49 -2.34 -31.98
CA SER A 126 20.87 -2.85 -32.00
C SER A 126 21.55 -2.60 -33.33
N THR A 127 20.89 -2.97 -34.42
CA THR A 127 21.48 -2.93 -35.77
C THR A 127 21.61 -1.51 -36.30
N ASP A 128 20.54 -0.70 -36.19
CA ASP A 128 20.50 0.64 -36.78
C ASP A 128 21.13 1.71 -35.91
N LEU A 129 20.98 1.59 -34.57
CA LEU A 129 21.45 2.60 -33.64
C LEU A 129 22.70 2.16 -32.84
N GLY A 130 23.03 0.87 -32.84
CA GLY A 130 24.05 0.33 -31.94
C GLY A 130 23.65 0.39 -30.46
N ALA A 131 22.35 0.28 -30.15
CA ALA A 131 21.78 0.35 -28.82
C ALA A 131 21.14 -0.99 -28.39
N PRO A 132 21.94 -2.01 -27.98
CA PRO A 132 21.45 -3.37 -27.71
C PRO A 132 20.77 -3.52 -26.33
N ALA A 133 20.53 -2.43 -25.60
CA ALA A 133 20.03 -2.47 -24.24
C ALA A 133 18.68 -3.22 -24.15
N PHE A 134 17.71 -2.94 -25.04
CA PHE A 134 16.39 -3.58 -25.00
C PHE A 134 16.43 -5.09 -25.26
N GLU A 135 17.31 -5.59 -26.14
CA GLU A 135 17.49 -7.04 -26.30
C GLU A 135 17.96 -7.71 -25.02
N SER A 136 18.84 -7.02 -24.27
CA SER A 136 19.31 -7.50 -22.97
C SER A 136 18.20 -7.45 -21.91
N LEU A 137 17.30 -6.46 -21.98
CA LEU A 137 16.18 -6.33 -21.03
C LEU A 137 15.11 -7.41 -21.24
N CYS A 138 14.86 -7.84 -22.47
CA CYS A 138 13.96 -8.96 -22.77
C CYS A 138 14.49 -10.32 -22.29
N ASN A 139 15.81 -10.43 -22.11
CA ASN A 139 16.51 -11.64 -21.66
C ASN A 139 17.25 -11.40 -20.34
N TRP A 140 16.68 -10.64 -19.45
CA TRP A 140 17.31 -10.20 -18.21
C TRP A 140 17.57 -11.35 -17.25
N LYS A 141 18.75 -11.36 -16.65
CA LYS A 141 19.14 -12.29 -15.59
C LYS A 141 19.42 -11.49 -14.32
N SER A 142 18.50 -11.51 -13.39
CA SER A 142 18.73 -10.86 -12.11
C SER A 142 19.74 -11.65 -11.26
N ILE A 143 20.52 -10.91 -10.48
CA ILE A 143 21.37 -11.52 -9.45
C ILE A 143 20.47 -11.85 -8.26
N PRO A 144 20.52 -13.09 -7.71
CA PRO A 144 19.76 -13.44 -6.53
C PRO A 144 20.04 -12.46 -5.40
N LYS A 145 19.02 -11.75 -4.94
CA LYS A 145 19.14 -10.81 -3.82
C LYS A 145 18.99 -11.57 -2.51
N GLN A 146 19.93 -11.38 -1.57
CA GLN A 146 19.89 -12.01 -0.25
C GLN A 146 18.72 -11.50 0.64
N ARG A 147 18.04 -10.42 0.24
CA ARG A 147 16.89 -9.85 0.95
C ARG A 147 15.73 -9.73 -0.02
N ALA A 148 14.52 -10.01 0.47
CA ALA A 148 13.28 -9.78 -0.26
C ALA A 148 13.22 -8.34 -0.79
N ASN A 149 12.75 -8.19 -2.02
CA ASN A 149 12.49 -6.88 -2.60
C ASN A 149 11.35 -6.21 -1.82
N TYR A 150 11.36 -4.88 -1.76
CA TYR A 150 10.34 -4.10 -1.08
C TYR A 150 8.91 -4.35 -1.61
N PHE A 151 8.79 -4.86 -2.83
CA PHE A 151 7.54 -5.06 -3.56
C PHE A 151 7.36 -6.52 -4.04
N GLU A 152 7.77 -7.50 -3.26
CA GLU A 152 7.70 -8.92 -3.64
C GLU A 152 6.29 -9.34 -4.11
N GLY A 153 5.24 -8.84 -3.44
CA GLY A 153 3.86 -9.09 -3.83
C GLY A 153 3.54 -8.54 -5.23
N VAL A 154 3.95 -7.30 -5.50
CA VAL A 154 3.76 -6.66 -6.83
C VAL A 154 4.48 -7.45 -7.91
N SER A 155 5.76 -7.79 -7.70
CA SER A 155 6.54 -8.54 -8.70
C SER A 155 5.95 -9.90 -9.02
N ARG A 156 5.37 -10.60 -8.04
CA ARG A 156 4.70 -11.89 -8.23
C ARG A 156 3.47 -11.74 -9.14
N GLU A 157 2.63 -10.76 -8.86
CA GLU A 157 1.39 -10.56 -9.62
C GLU A 157 1.65 -10.04 -11.04
N VAL A 158 2.59 -9.09 -11.18
CA VAL A 158 3.06 -8.61 -12.50
C VAL A 158 3.59 -9.78 -13.33
N ARG A 159 4.45 -10.61 -12.76
CA ARG A 159 5.03 -11.78 -13.44
C ARG A 159 3.95 -12.79 -13.84
N SER A 160 2.99 -13.07 -12.96
CA SER A 160 1.89 -13.99 -13.27
C SER A 160 1.07 -13.52 -14.46
N LEU A 161 0.75 -12.23 -14.52
CA LEU A 161 0.02 -11.65 -15.65
C LEU A 161 0.89 -11.59 -16.92
N SER A 162 2.15 -11.20 -16.79
CA SER A 162 3.13 -11.13 -17.87
C SER A 162 3.32 -12.49 -18.55
N ASP A 163 3.54 -13.56 -17.78
CA ASP A 163 3.69 -14.93 -18.29
C ASP A 163 2.41 -15.38 -19.03
N ALA A 164 1.22 -15.11 -18.47
CA ALA A 164 -0.05 -15.49 -19.09
C ALA A 164 -0.32 -14.73 -20.40
N LEU A 165 -0.03 -13.44 -20.45
CA LEU A 165 -0.18 -12.60 -21.64
C LEU A 165 0.85 -12.94 -22.71
N ALA A 166 2.10 -13.25 -22.34
CA ALA A 166 3.13 -13.69 -23.26
C ALA A 166 2.77 -15.04 -23.93
N ALA A 167 2.21 -15.99 -23.16
CA ALA A 167 1.70 -17.24 -23.70
C ALA A 167 0.54 -16.99 -24.68
N CYS A 168 -0.40 -16.10 -24.32
CA CYS A 168 -1.51 -15.72 -25.18
C CYS A 168 -1.02 -15.02 -26.47
N ALA A 169 0.00 -14.17 -26.36
CA ALA A 169 0.66 -13.54 -27.49
C ALA A 169 1.33 -14.58 -28.42
N ALA A 170 2.04 -15.56 -27.88
CA ALA A 170 2.73 -16.59 -28.65
C ALA A 170 1.77 -17.49 -29.42
N ASP A 171 0.61 -17.85 -28.86
CA ASP A 171 -0.44 -18.64 -29.52
C ASP A 171 -0.99 -17.97 -30.78
N GLY A 172 -1.19 -16.63 -30.73
CA GLY A 172 -1.49 -15.80 -31.89
C GLY A 172 -2.80 -16.11 -32.64
N GLY A 173 -3.65 -16.92 -32.03
CA GLY A 173 -4.95 -17.29 -32.61
C GLY A 173 -5.96 -16.13 -32.63
N PRO A 174 -7.06 -16.26 -33.39
CA PRO A 174 -8.09 -15.22 -33.48
C PRO A 174 -8.74 -14.91 -32.13
N ASP A 175 -8.70 -15.85 -31.18
CA ASP A 175 -9.28 -15.72 -29.85
C ASP A 175 -8.30 -15.10 -28.82
N ALA A 176 -7.04 -14.83 -29.20
CA ALA A 176 -6.04 -14.29 -28.29
C ALA A 176 -6.48 -12.99 -27.60
N PRO A 177 -7.11 -12.01 -28.29
CA PRO A 177 -7.61 -10.80 -27.64
C PRO A 177 -8.72 -11.07 -26.61
N ALA A 178 -9.57 -12.08 -26.85
CA ALA A 178 -10.61 -12.48 -25.90
C ALA A 178 -10.01 -13.16 -24.66
N HIS A 179 -8.99 -13.99 -24.84
CA HIS A 179 -8.25 -14.59 -23.72
C HIS A 179 -7.51 -13.54 -22.91
N ALA A 180 -6.81 -12.59 -23.55
CA ALA A 180 -6.16 -11.48 -22.87
C ALA A 180 -7.17 -10.63 -22.07
N PHE A 181 -8.34 -10.35 -22.62
CA PHE A 181 -9.43 -9.66 -21.94
C PHE A 181 -9.88 -10.41 -20.68
N ALA A 182 -10.05 -11.72 -20.75
CA ALA A 182 -10.43 -12.52 -19.60
C ALA A 182 -9.34 -12.51 -18.50
N LEU A 183 -8.08 -12.69 -18.87
CA LEU A 183 -6.93 -12.66 -17.95
C LEU A 183 -6.80 -11.30 -17.24
N VAL A 184 -6.87 -10.20 -18.00
CA VAL A 184 -6.75 -8.85 -17.44
C VAL A 184 -7.95 -8.51 -16.56
N SER A 185 -9.18 -8.89 -16.99
CA SER A 185 -10.38 -8.66 -16.19
C SER A 185 -10.38 -9.45 -14.88
N ASP A 186 -9.86 -10.68 -14.89
CA ASP A 186 -9.69 -11.48 -13.67
C ASP A 186 -8.64 -10.87 -12.75
N ALA A 187 -7.51 -10.41 -13.30
CA ALA A 187 -6.49 -9.69 -12.54
C ALA A 187 -7.08 -8.45 -11.85
N TYR A 188 -7.85 -7.63 -12.56
CA TYR A 188 -8.51 -6.45 -11.98
C TYR A 188 -9.52 -6.80 -10.89
N ARG A 189 -10.29 -7.86 -11.08
CA ARG A 189 -11.26 -8.31 -10.08
C ARG A 189 -10.58 -8.84 -8.82
N ARG A 190 -9.49 -9.58 -8.98
CA ARG A 190 -8.78 -10.25 -7.88
C ARG A 190 -7.87 -9.30 -7.12
N LEU A 191 -7.07 -8.53 -7.84
CA LEU A 191 -6.05 -7.64 -7.28
C LEU A 191 -6.56 -6.22 -7.12
N GLY A 192 -7.46 -5.77 -8.02
CA GLY A 192 -7.85 -4.39 -8.27
C GLY A 192 -6.93 -3.68 -9.22
N VAL A 193 -7.08 -2.37 -9.29
CA VAL A 193 -6.42 -1.52 -10.28
C VAL A 193 -5.61 -0.43 -9.59
N GLY A 194 -4.53 -0.02 -10.22
CA GLY A 194 -3.70 1.07 -9.77
C GLY A 194 -2.90 0.72 -8.53
N LEU A 195 -2.42 1.73 -7.85
CA LEU A 195 -1.58 1.54 -6.66
C LEU A 195 -2.31 0.84 -5.51
N PHE A 196 -3.64 1.01 -5.39
CA PHE A 196 -4.44 0.32 -4.37
C PHE A 196 -4.59 -1.18 -4.65
N GLY A 197 -4.51 -1.59 -5.92
CA GLY A 197 -4.46 -3.00 -6.30
C GLY A 197 -3.16 -3.66 -5.89
N LEU A 198 -2.06 -3.01 -6.18
CA LEU A 198 -0.73 -3.55 -6.00
C LEU A 198 -0.18 -3.43 -4.57
N ASN A 199 -0.75 -2.55 -3.75
CA ASN A 199 -0.24 -2.27 -2.40
C ASN A 199 -1.35 -2.33 -1.37
N ALA A 200 -1.02 -2.78 -0.17
CA ALA A 200 -1.98 -2.93 0.90
C ALA A 200 -1.91 -1.84 1.97
N ALA A 201 -0.78 -1.12 2.08
CA ALA A 201 -0.57 -0.06 3.05
C ALA A 201 -0.11 1.24 2.40
N PHE A 202 -0.64 2.36 2.90
CA PHE A 202 -0.36 3.69 2.37
C PHE A 202 -0.16 4.70 3.49
N ARG A 203 0.60 5.74 3.15
CA ARG A 203 0.63 7.03 3.85
C ARG A 203 0.16 8.12 2.91
N ILE A 204 -0.27 9.23 3.46
CA ILE A 204 -0.60 10.41 2.66
C ILE A 204 0.52 11.45 2.74
N ARG A 205 0.72 12.17 1.65
CA ARG A 205 1.63 13.31 1.54
C ARG A 205 0.97 14.39 0.68
N ARG A 206 1.26 15.66 0.94
CA ARG A 206 0.87 16.75 0.05
C ARG A 206 1.91 16.95 -1.04
N THR A 207 1.48 17.31 -2.24
CA THR A 207 2.38 17.57 -3.38
C THR A 207 3.35 18.70 -3.10
N GLU A 208 2.96 19.67 -2.26
CA GLU A 208 3.79 20.79 -1.83
C GLU A 208 4.98 20.35 -0.97
N ASP A 209 4.86 19.22 -0.27
CA ASP A 209 5.92 18.61 0.53
C ASP A 209 6.94 17.82 -0.33
N ALA A 210 6.80 17.84 -1.65
CA ALA A 210 7.55 17.00 -2.60
C ALA A 210 9.02 17.42 -2.81
N LEU A 211 9.54 18.40 -2.07
CA LEU A 211 10.98 18.76 -2.05
C LEU A 211 11.87 17.61 -1.53
N LEU A 212 11.30 16.57 -0.94
CA LEU A 212 11.98 15.35 -0.49
C LEU A 212 11.67 14.17 -1.41
N ARG A 213 11.80 14.33 -2.73
CA ARG A 213 11.76 13.19 -3.65
C ARG A 213 13.05 12.38 -3.47
N ASP A 214 13.00 11.34 -2.68
CA ASP A 214 13.97 10.26 -2.80
C ASP A 214 13.80 9.63 -4.20
N ALA A 215 14.91 9.38 -4.88
CA ALA A 215 14.94 8.79 -6.23
C ALA A 215 14.24 7.41 -6.34
N TYR A 216 13.87 6.82 -5.21
CA TYR A 216 13.21 5.53 -5.06
C TYR A 216 11.77 5.62 -4.53
N THR A 217 11.14 6.81 -4.55
CA THR A 217 9.73 6.90 -4.16
C THR A 217 8.87 6.32 -5.29
N PRO A 218 8.09 5.26 -5.04
CA PRO A 218 7.21 4.69 -6.03
C PRO A 218 6.21 5.75 -6.52
N GLU A 219 5.70 5.56 -7.74
CA GLU A 219 4.65 6.41 -8.27
C GLU A 219 3.52 6.52 -7.24
N ALA A 220 3.16 7.76 -6.89
CA ALA A 220 2.13 8.04 -5.93
C ALA A 220 0.82 8.31 -6.66
N TYR A 221 -0.26 7.69 -6.20
CA TYR A 221 -1.60 8.03 -6.66
C TYR A 221 -1.97 9.42 -6.14
N SER A 222 -2.27 10.35 -7.04
CA SER A 222 -2.54 11.74 -6.69
C SER A 222 -4.01 12.09 -6.91
N VAL A 223 -4.65 12.66 -5.89
CA VAL A 223 -5.98 13.28 -5.99
C VAL A 223 -5.84 14.76 -5.66
N GLY A 224 -5.79 15.59 -6.67
CA GLY A 224 -5.47 17.01 -6.51
C GLY A 224 -4.07 17.18 -5.90
N THR A 225 -3.98 17.82 -4.72
CA THR A 225 -2.73 18.02 -3.99
C THR A 225 -2.36 16.87 -3.04
N LEU A 226 -3.20 15.83 -2.93
CA LEU A 226 -3.00 14.68 -2.04
C LEU A 226 -2.38 13.51 -2.79
N GLN A 227 -1.34 12.94 -2.24
CA GLN A 227 -0.65 11.76 -2.76
C GLN A 227 -0.74 10.60 -1.78
N PHE A 228 -1.11 9.41 -2.29
CA PHE A 228 -1.03 8.15 -1.55
C PHE A 228 0.31 7.48 -1.87
N VAL A 229 1.14 7.32 -0.87
CA VAL A 229 2.48 6.74 -0.99
C VAL A 229 2.45 5.33 -0.41
N PRO A 230 2.76 4.28 -1.19
CA PRO A 230 2.82 2.92 -0.69
C PRO A 230 3.85 2.75 0.44
N VAL A 231 3.51 1.92 1.43
CA VAL A 231 4.39 1.55 2.55
C VAL A 231 4.79 0.08 2.41
N ASN A 232 6.05 -0.17 2.06
CA ASN A 232 6.50 -1.52 1.71
C ASN A 232 7.50 -2.13 2.69
N ASN A 233 7.97 -1.35 3.67
CA ASN A 233 8.98 -1.78 4.66
C ASN A 233 8.39 -2.32 5.96
N ALA A 234 7.10 -2.59 6.03
CA ALA A 234 6.51 -3.17 7.22
C ALA A 234 6.97 -4.63 7.35
N ARG A 235 7.76 -4.95 8.39
CA ARG A 235 7.96 -6.36 8.75
C ARG A 235 6.57 -7.00 8.90
N PRO A 236 6.28 -8.10 8.22
CA PRO A 236 5.01 -8.78 8.38
C PRO A 236 4.90 -9.25 9.84
N VAL A 237 3.94 -8.69 10.56
CA VAL A 237 3.59 -9.11 11.91
C VAL A 237 2.26 -9.84 11.82
N ARG A 238 2.17 -11.03 12.38
CA ARG A 238 0.93 -11.80 12.44
C ARG A 238 0.27 -11.64 13.80
N LEU A 239 -1.04 -11.80 13.87
CA LEU A 239 -1.77 -11.78 15.14
C LEU A 239 -1.30 -12.85 16.12
N GLN A 240 -0.86 -14.00 15.62
CA GLN A 240 -0.26 -15.07 16.43
C GLN A 240 1.09 -14.68 17.07
N ASP A 241 1.78 -13.65 16.55
CA ASP A 241 3.05 -13.19 17.11
C ASP A 241 2.84 -12.28 18.33
N ILE A 242 1.61 -11.86 18.56
CA ILE A 242 1.20 -11.05 19.72
C ILE A 242 0.71 -11.98 20.81
N VAL A 243 1.57 -12.21 21.79
CA VAL A 243 1.31 -13.11 22.91
C VAL A 243 0.31 -12.49 23.87
N GLY A 244 -0.71 -13.24 24.25
CA GLY A 244 -1.79 -12.79 25.11
C GLY A 244 -2.78 -11.87 24.42
N TYR A 245 -3.60 -11.19 25.23
CA TYR A 245 -4.65 -10.28 24.75
C TYR A 245 -5.67 -10.94 23.79
N ASP A 246 -5.99 -12.22 24.03
CA ASP A 246 -6.80 -13.03 23.10
C ASP A 246 -8.20 -12.46 22.93
N LEU A 247 -8.87 -12.05 24.01
CA LEU A 247 -10.18 -11.40 23.94
C LEU A 247 -10.15 -10.08 23.14
N GLN A 248 -9.09 -9.30 23.29
CA GLN A 248 -8.88 -8.06 22.56
C GLN A 248 -8.69 -8.33 21.07
N LYS A 249 -7.84 -9.32 20.74
CA LYS A 249 -7.61 -9.77 19.36
C LYS A 249 -8.91 -10.30 18.74
N GLU A 250 -9.65 -11.15 19.42
CA GLU A 250 -10.92 -11.70 18.95
C GLU A 250 -11.93 -10.60 18.62
N ARG A 251 -12.11 -9.60 19.50
CA ARG A 251 -13.01 -8.47 19.27
C ARG A 251 -12.60 -7.63 18.05
N LEU A 252 -11.29 -7.34 17.92
CA LEU A 252 -10.74 -6.59 16.79
C LEU A 252 -10.93 -7.34 15.48
N VAL A 253 -10.63 -8.65 15.47
CA VAL A 253 -10.77 -9.55 14.32
C VAL A 253 -12.23 -9.68 13.92
N ALA A 254 -13.15 -9.92 14.87
CA ALA A 254 -14.57 -10.08 14.58
C ALA A 254 -15.16 -8.84 13.89
N ASN A 255 -14.81 -7.62 14.36
CA ASN A 255 -15.25 -6.37 13.74
C ASN A 255 -14.64 -6.21 12.32
N THR A 256 -13.37 -6.56 12.15
CA THR A 256 -12.68 -6.47 10.84
C THR A 256 -13.23 -7.48 9.84
N GLN A 257 -13.52 -8.71 10.27
CA GLN A 257 -14.15 -9.74 9.42
C GLN A 257 -15.58 -9.36 9.02
N ALA A 258 -16.36 -8.77 9.94
CA ALA A 258 -17.69 -8.26 9.61
C ALA A 258 -17.59 -7.18 8.52
N PHE A 259 -16.63 -6.25 8.66
CA PHE A 259 -16.36 -5.20 7.69
C PHE A 259 -15.97 -5.75 6.30
N LEU A 260 -15.04 -6.70 6.26
CA LEU A 260 -14.61 -7.35 5.01
C LEU A 260 -15.76 -8.09 4.32
N ALA A 261 -16.63 -8.72 5.09
CA ALA A 261 -17.82 -9.42 4.59
C ALA A 261 -18.97 -8.47 4.17
N GLY A 262 -18.78 -7.14 4.21
CA GLY A 262 -19.82 -6.16 3.89
C GLY A 262 -20.96 -6.08 4.92
N ARG A 263 -20.76 -6.66 6.11
CA ARG A 263 -21.72 -6.55 7.23
C ARG A 263 -21.45 -5.28 8.02
N PRO A 264 -22.46 -4.78 8.78
CA PRO A 264 -22.28 -3.63 9.66
C PRO A 264 -21.08 -3.82 10.60
N ALA A 265 -20.19 -2.83 10.63
CA ALA A 265 -19.02 -2.78 11.46
C ALA A 265 -18.74 -1.36 11.95
N ASN A 266 -18.00 -1.23 13.03
CA ASN A 266 -17.78 0.03 13.70
C ASN A 266 -16.34 0.53 13.58
N ASN A 267 -16.16 1.85 13.78
CA ASN A 267 -14.86 2.41 14.07
C ASN A 267 -14.33 1.82 15.39
N VAL A 268 -13.01 1.66 15.50
CA VAL A 268 -12.39 0.99 16.65
C VAL A 268 -11.38 1.92 17.32
N LEU A 269 -11.49 2.02 18.64
CA LEU A 269 -10.49 2.65 19.49
C LEU A 269 -9.81 1.60 20.36
N LEU A 270 -8.49 1.40 20.16
CA LEU A 270 -7.66 0.59 21.04
C LEU A 270 -6.98 1.55 22.04
N TYR A 271 -7.29 1.44 23.31
CA TYR A 271 -6.72 2.33 24.32
C TYR A 271 -6.05 1.54 25.46
N GLY A 272 -5.20 2.21 26.24
CA GLY A 272 -4.53 1.62 27.40
C GLY A 272 -3.02 1.83 27.38
N ASP A 273 -2.28 1.07 28.18
CA ASP A 273 -0.90 1.37 28.49
C ASP A 273 0.06 1.26 27.29
N ALA A 274 1.14 2.04 27.34
CA ALA A 274 2.15 2.03 26.28
C ALA A 274 2.86 0.67 26.16
N GLY A 275 3.20 0.28 24.93
CA GLY A 275 3.96 -0.96 24.69
C GLY A 275 3.17 -2.26 24.80
N THR A 276 1.84 -2.22 24.93
CA THR A 276 0.96 -3.40 25.06
C THR A 276 0.58 -4.06 23.71
N GLY A 277 1.02 -3.51 22.57
CA GLY A 277 0.79 -4.12 21.27
C GLY A 277 -0.41 -3.58 20.47
N LYS A 278 -1.08 -2.50 20.91
CA LYS A 278 -2.23 -1.88 20.23
C LYS A 278 -2.01 -1.64 18.74
N SER A 279 -1.00 -0.84 18.39
CA SER A 279 -0.66 -0.51 17.00
C SER A 279 -0.21 -1.75 16.23
N THR A 280 0.46 -2.69 16.91
CA THR A 280 0.91 -3.95 16.33
C THR A 280 -0.28 -4.82 15.94
N CYS A 281 -1.36 -4.86 16.74
CA CYS A 281 -2.59 -5.59 16.41
C CYS A 281 -3.25 -5.03 15.14
N VAL A 282 -3.34 -3.70 14.98
CA VAL A 282 -3.90 -3.10 13.76
C VAL A 282 -3.03 -3.43 12.54
N LYS A 283 -1.71 -3.31 12.67
CA LYS A 283 -0.77 -3.64 11.57
C LYS A 283 -0.81 -5.12 11.19
N ALA A 284 -1.04 -6.01 12.16
CA ALA A 284 -1.18 -7.44 11.92
C ALA A 284 -2.42 -7.79 11.10
N LEU A 285 -3.52 -7.03 11.20
CA LEU A 285 -4.70 -7.21 10.35
C LEU A 285 -4.37 -7.11 8.86
N LEU A 286 -3.42 -6.25 8.50
CA LEU A 286 -2.98 -6.13 7.11
C LEU A 286 -2.36 -7.42 6.60
N THR A 287 -1.47 -8.03 7.40
CA THR A 287 -0.82 -9.31 7.05
C THR A 287 -1.84 -10.45 6.90
N GLU A 288 -2.90 -10.42 7.69
CA GLU A 288 -3.93 -11.48 7.67
C GLU A 288 -4.99 -11.28 6.57
N TYR A 289 -5.29 -10.03 6.20
CA TYR A 289 -6.48 -9.73 5.38
C TYR A 289 -6.21 -8.89 4.12
N ALA A 290 -4.95 -8.62 3.77
CA ALA A 290 -4.63 -7.89 2.53
C ALA A 290 -5.18 -8.62 1.29
N ASP A 291 -5.03 -9.95 1.24
CA ASP A 291 -5.54 -10.80 0.15
C ASP A 291 -7.08 -10.87 0.13
N ALA A 292 -7.74 -10.59 1.25
CA ALA A 292 -9.19 -10.45 1.35
C ALA A 292 -9.69 -9.03 1.00
N GLY A 293 -8.82 -8.17 0.47
CA GLY A 293 -9.16 -6.82 0.04
C GLY A 293 -9.04 -5.74 1.10
N LEU A 294 -8.39 -6.01 2.25
CA LEU A 294 -8.10 -4.99 3.24
C LEU A 294 -6.98 -4.07 2.77
N ARG A 295 -7.18 -2.77 2.95
CA ARG A 295 -6.16 -1.72 2.74
C ARG A 295 -6.07 -0.83 3.97
N ILE A 296 -4.85 -0.43 4.35
CA ILE A 296 -4.64 0.49 5.48
C ILE A 296 -4.03 1.79 4.97
N ILE A 297 -4.60 2.92 5.38
CA ILE A 297 -4.07 4.25 5.14
C ILE A 297 -3.68 4.84 6.48
N GLU A 298 -2.38 4.96 6.74
CA GLU A 298 -1.86 5.58 7.96
C GLU A 298 -1.92 7.10 7.84
N ILE A 299 -2.59 7.75 8.80
CA ILE A 299 -2.76 9.20 8.86
C ILE A 299 -2.23 9.71 10.18
N TYR A 300 -1.42 10.77 10.12
CA TYR A 300 -0.91 11.47 11.29
C TYR A 300 -1.85 12.61 11.70
N LYS A 301 -1.82 12.98 12.96
CA LYS A 301 -2.67 14.02 13.55
C LYS A 301 -2.68 15.34 12.75
N TYR A 302 -1.53 15.83 12.30
CA TYR A 302 -1.43 17.06 11.51
C TYR A 302 -2.10 16.97 10.12
N GLN A 303 -2.48 15.77 9.68
CA GLN A 303 -3.14 15.48 8.39
C GLN A 303 -4.66 15.36 8.52
N PHE A 304 -5.26 15.56 9.69
CA PHE A 304 -6.72 15.39 9.87
C PHE A 304 -7.55 16.30 8.98
N ARG A 305 -7.03 17.44 8.58
CA ARG A 305 -7.68 18.34 7.60
C ARG A 305 -7.89 17.69 6.23
N ASP A 306 -7.08 16.67 5.89
CA ASP A 306 -7.16 15.95 4.63
C ASP A 306 -8.05 14.69 4.73
N LEU A 307 -8.55 14.34 5.91
CA LEU A 307 -9.26 13.09 6.15
C LEU A 307 -10.50 12.93 5.24
N SER A 308 -11.28 13.99 5.05
CA SER A 308 -12.45 13.96 4.14
C SER A 308 -12.02 13.71 2.69
N ARG A 309 -10.88 14.29 2.25
CA ARG A 309 -10.34 14.06 0.90
C ARG A 309 -9.82 12.64 0.72
N VAL A 310 -9.20 12.08 1.76
CA VAL A 310 -8.77 10.67 1.76
C VAL A 310 -9.97 9.76 1.58
N ILE A 311 -11.03 9.97 2.33
CA ILE A 311 -12.26 9.18 2.25
C ILE A 311 -12.89 9.32 0.85
N GLU A 312 -12.98 10.55 0.33
CA GLU A 312 -13.50 10.83 -1.01
C GLU A 312 -12.74 10.06 -2.10
N ALA A 313 -11.42 10.01 -1.99
CA ALA A 313 -10.57 9.32 -2.96
C ALA A 313 -10.78 7.79 -3.00
N VAL A 314 -11.21 7.19 -1.88
CA VAL A 314 -11.32 5.73 -1.75
C VAL A 314 -12.75 5.21 -1.65
N LYS A 315 -13.76 6.08 -1.45
CA LYS A 315 -15.17 5.68 -1.21
C LYS A 315 -15.78 4.83 -2.32
N HIS A 316 -15.30 4.98 -3.56
CA HIS A 316 -15.81 4.26 -4.72
C HIS A 316 -14.96 3.06 -5.15
N ARG A 317 -13.88 2.77 -4.41
CA ARG A 317 -12.99 1.63 -4.70
C ARG A 317 -13.58 0.32 -4.17
N ASN A 318 -13.18 -0.78 -4.80
CA ASN A 318 -13.67 -2.11 -4.46
C ASN A 318 -12.98 -2.76 -3.24
N TYR A 319 -12.22 -1.98 -2.49
CA TYR A 319 -11.51 -2.43 -1.29
C TYR A 319 -12.20 -1.97 -0.02
N ARG A 320 -11.83 -2.60 1.09
CA ARG A 320 -12.17 -2.18 2.44
C ARG A 320 -10.98 -1.43 3.04
N PHE A 321 -11.18 -0.16 3.36
CA PHE A 321 -10.13 0.72 3.85
C PHE A 321 -10.25 0.93 5.35
N ILE A 322 -9.14 0.71 6.06
CA ILE A 322 -8.98 1.18 7.44
C ILE A 322 -8.10 2.41 7.41
N VAL A 323 -8.66 3.55 7.79
CA VAL A 323 -7.87 4.75 8.10
C VAL A 323 -7.31 4.57 9.50
N PHE A 324 -5.99 4.38 9.58
CA PHE A 324 -5.31 4.10 10.83
C PHE A 324 -4.66 5.35 11.40
N ILE A 325 -5.00 5.64 12.67
CA ILE A 325 -4.48 6.78 13.43
C ILE A 325 -3.73 6.21 14.63
N ASP A 326 -2.41 6.28 14.60
CA ASP A 326 -1.58 5.77 15.68
C ASP A 326 -1.30 6.87 16.72
N ASP A 327 -1.35 6.50 18.01
CA ASP A 327 -1.11 7.36 19.19
C ASP A 327 -1.98 8.63 19.23
N LEU A 328 -3.29 8.44 19.04
CA LEU A 328 -4.28 9.52 19.05
C LEU A 328 -4.40 10.12 20.45
N SER A 329 -4.04 11.39 20.57
CA SER A 329 -4.23 12.20 21.77
C SER A 329 -4.38 13.67 21.39
N PHE A 330 -5.16 14.42 22.15
CA PHE A 330 -5.35 15.85 21.94
C PHE A 330 -5.01 16.62 23.22
N GLU A 331 -4.36 17.75 23.03
CA GLU A 331 -4.22 18.75 24.09
C GLU A 331 -5.47 19.64 24.14
N GLU A 332 -5.66 20.36 25.24
CA GLU A 332 -6.88 21.10 25.54
C GLU A 332 -7.27 22.14 24.48
N ASN A 333 -6.28 22.77 23.84
CA ASN A 333 -6.46 23.87 22.88
C ASN A 333 -6.39 23.45 21.42
N GLU A 334 -6.26 22.14 21.13
CA GLU A 334 -6.14 21.66 19.76
C GLU A 334 -7.51 21.61 19.07
N VAL A 335 -7.56 22.11 17.85
CA VAL A 335 -8.80 22.14 17.03
C VAL A 335 -8.92 20.95 16.10
N GLU A 336 -7.84 20.16 15.94
CA GLU A 336 -7.75 19.02 15.03
C GLU A 336 -8.80 17.94 15.34
N TYR A 337 -9.22 17.80 16.60
CA TYR A 337 -10.27 16.87 17.00
C TYR A 337 -11.60 17.14 16.29
N LYS A 338 -11.90 18.40 15.93
CA LYS A 338 -13.15 18.77 15.25
C LYS A 338 -13.24 18.16 13.86
N PHE A 339 -12.12 18.05 13.14
CA PHE A 339 -12.08 17.37 11.83
C PHE A 339 -12.36 15.89 11.96
N LEU A 340 -11.75 15.24 12.96
CA LEU A 340 -12.00 13.83 13.22
C LEU A 340 -13.44 13.58 13.65
N LYS A 341 -13.97 14.42 14.55
CA LYS A 341 -15.37 14.38 15.01
C LYS A 341 -16.34 14.47 13.83
N ALA A 342 -16.17 15.47 12.97
CA ALA A 342 -17.03 15.67 11.80
C ALA A 342 -17.06 14.46 10.86
N VAL A 343 -15.91 13.77 10.69
CA VAL A 343 -15.82 12.58 9.85
C VAL A 343 -16.43 11.35 10.52
N ILE A 344 -16.23 11.17 11.83
CA ILE A 344 -16.80 10.01 12.56
C ILE A 344 -18.32 10.11 12.67
N GLU A 345 -18.85 11.31 12.90
CA GLU A 345 -20.31 11.56 13.01
C GLU A 345 -21.00 11.43 11.66
N GLY A 346 -20.30 11.70 10.58
CA GLY A 346 -20.89 11.93 9.28
C GLY A 346 -21.64 13.28 9.25
N GLY A 347 -21.49 14.01 8.15
CA GLY A 347 -22.27 15.20 7.89
C GLY A 347 -23.55 14.85 7.13
N VAL A 348 -23.92 15.69 6.17
CA VAL A 348 -25.03 15.42 5.22
C VAL A 348 -24.71 14.18 4.36
N GLU A 349 -23.45 13.90 4.12
CA GLU A 349 -23.00 12.73 3.39
C GLU A 349 -22.82 11.54 4.33
N GLN A 350 -23.47 10.42 4.04
CA GLN A 350 -23.32 9.19 4.83
C GLN A 350 -21.89 8.67 4.74
N ARG A 351 -21.38 8.13 5.86
CA ARG A 351 -20.07 7.45 5.87
C ARG A 351 -20.05 6.34 4.82
N PRO A 352 -19.02 6.28 3.95
CA PRO A 352 -18.91 5.20 3.00
C PRO A 352 -18.82 3.83 3.68
N GLU A 353 -19.54 2.84 3.18
CA GLU A 353 -19.58 1.49 3.73
C GLU A 353 -18.23 0.76 3.65
N ASN A 354 -17.31 1.25 2.81
CA ASN A 354 -16.00 0.66 2.58
C ASN A 354 -14.87 1.34 3.37
N VAL A 355 -15.17 2.25 4.31
CA VAL A 355 -14.16 2.95 5.11
C VAL A 355 -14.47 2.85 6.60
N LEU A 356 -13.50 2.41 7.41
CA LEU A 356 -13.53 2.49 8.87
C LEU A 356 -12.31 3.26 9.39
N ILE A 357 -12.46 3.83 10.58
CA ILE A 357 -11.37 4.50 11.30
C ILE A 357 -10.97 3.62 12.48
N TYR A 358 -9.69 3.22 12.52
CA TYR A 358 -9.10 2.55 13.67
C TYR A 358 -8.07 3.47 14.30
N ALA A 359 -8.20 3.71 15.59
CA ALA A 359 -7.27 4.56 16.33
C ALA A 359 -6.66 3.82 17.50
N THR A 360 -5.40 4.14 17.83
CA THR A 360 -4.79 3.73 19.09
C THR A 360 -4.58 4.94 19.98
N SER A 361 -4.66 4.76 21.29
CA SER A 361 -4.37 5.80 22.27
C SER A 361 -3.75 5.23 23.52
N ASN A 362 -2.86 6.00 24.14
CA ASN A 362 -2.35 5.68 25.47
C ASN A 362 -3.27 6.17 26.59
N ARG A 363 -4.45 6.75 26.23
CA ARG A 363 -5.43 7.29 27.16
C ARG A 363 -6.83 6.78 26.80
N ARG A 364 -7.64 6.52 27.82
CA ARG A 364 -9.06 6.15 27.63
C ARG A 364 -9.85 7.34 27.07
N HIS A 365 -9.66 8.50 27.68
CA HIS A 365 -10.20 9.77 27.23
C HIS A 365 -9.16 10.42 26.32
N LEU A 366 -9.46 10.59 25.06
CA LEU A 366 -8.52 11.04 24.01
C LEU A 366 -7.93 12.44 24.27
N ILE A 367 -8.50 13.18 25.21
CA ILE A 367 -8.12 14.55 25.54
C ILE A 367 -7.58 14.60 26.98
N ARG A 368 -6.56 15.42 27.21
CA ARG A 368 -5.92 15.56 28.50
C ARG A 368 -6.83 16.30 29.46
N GLU A 369 -7.19 15.68 30.58
CA GLU A 369 -7.80 16.34 31.72
C GLU A 369 -6.69 17.04 32.54
N THR A 370 -6.86 18.32 32.86
CA THR A 370 -5.97 19.02 33.77
C THR A 370 -6.45 18.84 35.21
N TRP A 371 -5.54 18.99 36.17
CA TRP A 371 -5.87 18.91 37.60
C TRP A 371 -6.94 19.97 38.03
N ASN A 372 -7.05 21.06 37.28
CA ASN A 372 -8.07 22.09 37.49
C ASN A 372 -9.51 21.59 37.16
N ASP A 373 -9.65 20.71 36.17
CA ASP A 373 -10.95 20.14 35.78
C ASP A 373 -11.58 19.28 36.86
N ARG A 374 -10.78 18.74 37.80
CA ARG A 374 -11.26 17.96 38.95
C ARG A 374 -11.69 18.83 40.14
N ASN A 375 -11.14 20.03 40.29
CA ASN A 375 -11.41 20.92 41.37
C ASN A 375 -12.58 21.89 41.08
N ASP A 376 -12.91 22.11 39.80
CA ASP A 376 -14.00 23.00 39.36
C ASP A 376 -15.39 22.36 39.47
N ILE A 377 -15.53 21.13 39.95
CA ILE A 377 -16.83 20.52 40.26
C ILE A 377 -17.48 21.14 41.52
N GLU A 378 -16.73 21.92 42.33
CA GLU A 378 -17.24 22.47 43.60
C GLU A 378 -17.50 23.96 43.62
N HIS A 379 -17.16 24.77 42.60
CA HIS A 379 -17.40 26.22 42.64
C HIS A 379 -17.85 26.84 41.32
N ASP A 380 -19.13 27.16 41.29
CA ASP A 380 -19.82 28.32 40.72
C ASP A 380 -19.60 28.73 39.24
N GLY A 381 -20.60 28.51 38.43
CA GLY A 381 -21.05 29.58 37.52
C GLY A 381 -20.57 29.58 36.07
N ASP A 382 -19.77 28.66 35.56
CA ASP A 382 -19.31 28.74 34.16
C ASP A 382 -19.80 27.56 33.28
N VAL A 383 -21.04 27.74 32.78
CA VAL A 383 -21.74 26.78 31.89
C VAL A 383 -20.93 26.46 30.64
N HIS A 384 -20.05 27.35 30.21
CA HIS A 384 -19.24 27.15 28.99
C HIS A 384 -18.04 26.16 29.11
N ARG A 385 -17.58 25.89 30.33
CA ARG A 385 -16.47 24.90 30.55
C ARG A 385 -17.01 23.46 30.59
N SER A 386 -18.21 23.24 31.10
CA SER A 386 -18.84 21.93 31.12
C SER A 386 -19.14 21.40 29.72
N ASP A 387 -19.60 22.27 28.81
CA ASP A 387 -19.89 21.89 27.41
C ASP A 387 -18.66 21.43 26.65
N THR A 388 -17.49 22.04 26.91
CA THR A 388 -16.25 21.66 26.24
C THR A 388 -15.72 20.30 26.73
N VAL A 389 -15.86 19.99 28.01
CA VAL A 389 -15.47 18.70 28.60
C VAL A 389 -16.40 17.57 28.13
N GLU A 390 -17.71 17.79 28.13
CA GLU A 390 -18.68 16.84 27.58
C GLU A 390 -18.47 16.58 26.07
N GLU A 391 -18.20 17.64 25.32
CA GLU A 391 -17.91 17.52 23.90
C GLU A 391 -16.65 16.70 23.63
N LYS A 392 -15.66 16.77 24.49
CA LYS A 392 -14.39 16.06 24.45
C LYS A 392 -14.51 14.58 24.85
N LEU A 393 -15.28 14.28 25.89
CA LEU A 393 -15.57 12.90 26.32
C LEU A 393 -16.35 12.15 25.23
N SER A 394 -17.25 12.85 24.53
CA SER A 394 -18.08 12.29 23.48
C SER A 394 -17.30 11.72 22.27
N LEU A 395 -16.05 12.16 22.00
CA LEU A 395 -15.28 11.65 20.86
C LEU A 395 -14.91 10.18 21.01
N ALA A 396 -14.52 9.73 22.21
CA ALA A 396 -14.19 8.32 22.46
C ALA A 396 -15.41 7.40 22.35
N GLU A 397 -16.60 7.90 22.76
CA GLU A 397 -17.86 7.15 22.69
C GLU A 397 -18.35 6.95 21.26
N ARG A 398 -17.91 7.79 20.30
CA ARG A 398 -18.23 7.68 18.88
C ARG A 398 -17.50 6.56 18.15
N PHE A 399 -16.47 6.02 18.77
CA PHE A 399 -15.93 4.74 18.33
C PHE A 399 -16.86 3.64 18.85
N GLY A 400 -17.63 3.02 17.98
CA GLY A 400 -18.61 2.00 18.37
C GLY A 400 -18.01 0.77 19.03
N VAL A 401 -16.68 0.54 18.85
CA VAL A 401 -15.91 -0.53 19.52
C VAL A 401 -14.71 0.08 20.23
N SER A 402 -14.66 -0.06 21.55
CA SER A 402 -13.52 0.33 22.38
C SER A 402 -12.90 -0.89 23.03
N ILE A 403 -11.57 -1.06 22.86
CA ILE A 403 -10.82 -2.23 23.32
C ILE A 403 -9.68 -1.78 24.23
N ASN A 404 -9.69 -2.25 25.49
CA ASN A 404 -8.67 -1.89 26.48
C ASN A 404 -7.49 -2.86 26.43
N PHE A 405 -6.28 -2.32 26.39
CA PHE A 405 -4.99 -3.01 26.49
C PHE A 405 -4.23 -2.54 27.73
N SER A 406 -4.50 -3.14 28.85
CA SER A 406 -3.81 -2.83 30.11
C SER A 406 -2.41 -3.47 30.15
N THR A 407 -1.55 -2.94 31.01
CA THR A 407 -0.24 -3.53 31.32
C THR A 407 -0.37 -5.03 31.61
N PRO A 408 0.46 -5.90 31.03
CA PRO A 408 0.39 -7.33 31.27
C PRO A 408 0.70 -7.67 32.71
N ALA A 409 -0.09 -8.56 33.31
CA ALA A 409 0.25 -9.13 34.61
C ALA A 409 1.60 -9.87 34.51
N PRO A 410 2.35 -10.03 35.63
CA PRO A 410 3.66 -10.70 35.64
C PRO A 410 3.68 -12.05 34.89
N LYS A 411 2.66 -12.87 35.11
CA LYS A 411 2.52 -14.16 34.41
C LYS A 411 2.46 -14.01 32.88
N LEU A 412 1.72 -13.03 32.39
CA LEU A 412 1.63 -12.77 30.95
C LEU A 412 2.93 -12.18 30.41
N TYR A 413 3.58 -11.28 31.16
CA TYR A 413 4.89 -10.75 30.80
C TYR A 413 5.94 -11.85 30.64
N HIS A 414 6.01 -12.78 31.62
CA HIS A 414 6.87 -13.94 31.54
C HIS A 414 6.57 -14.82 30.33
N GLN A 415 5.30 -15.07 30.03
CA GLN A 415 4.90 -15.79 28.82
C GLN A 415 5.38 -15.09 27.54
N ILE A 416 5.24 -13.75 27.46
CA ILE A 416 5.74 -12.97 26.32
C ILE A 416 7.25 -13.13 26.15
N VAL A 417 8.01 -13.10 27.25
CA VAL A 417 9.47 -13.28 27.21
C VAL A 417 9.84 -14.68 26.74
N LEU A 418 9.23 -15.72 27.31
CA LEU A 418 9.53 -17.12 26.97
C LEU A 418 9.22 -17.43 25.51
N GLU A 419 8.03 -17.04 25.02
CA GLU A 419 7.65 -17.30 23.62
C GLU A 419 8.54 -16.54 22.62
N ARG A 420 8.97 -15.31 22.97
CA ARG A 420 9.91 -14.57 22.14
C ARG A 420 11.30 -15.20 22.15
N ALA A 421 11.81 -15.58 23.33
CA ALA A 421 13.10 -16.24 23.45
C ALA A 421 13.12 -17.56 22.65
N ALA A 422 12.07 -18.35 22.73
CA ALA A 422 11.95 -19.59 21.96
C ALA A 422 12.02 -19.37 20.43
N ARG A 423 11.46 -18.25 19.93
CA ARG A 423 11.47 -17.91 18.49
C ARG A 423 12.77 -17.26 18.03
N GLU A 424 13.29 -16.30 18.81
CA GLU A 424 14.38 -15.42 18.38
C GLU A 424 15.75 -15.91 18.84
N LEU A 425 15.81 -16.71 19.94
CA LEU A 425 17.02 -17.26 20.55
C LEU A 425 16.91 -18.78 20.83
N PRO A 426 16.58 -19.62 19.82
CA PRO A 426 16.30 -21.04 20.06
C PRO A 426 17.50 -21.75 20.69
N GLY A 427 17.27 -22.40 21.85
CA GLY A 427 18.27 -23.21 22.54
C GLY A 427 19.35 -22.44 23.32
N ARG A 428 19.33 -21.10 23.33
CA ARG A 428 20.33 -20.28 24.04
C ARG A 428 20.12 -20.26 25.55
N PHE A 429 18.87 -20.35 26.02
CA PHE A 429 18.49 -20.35 27.41
C PHE A 429 17.72 -21.63 27.77
N PRO A 430 18.44 -22.72 28.12
CA PRO A 430 17.80 -23.96 28.54
C PRO A 430 17.11 -23.86 29.90
N ASP A 431 17.55 -22.93 30.78
CA ASP A 431 16.92 -22.64 32.06
C ASP A 431 16.00 -21.43 31.96
N GLU A 432 14.70 -21.71 31.81
CA GLU A 432 13.66 -20.66 31.75
C GLU A 432 13.63 -19.80 33.02
N ALA A 433 13.92 -20.36 34.18
CA ALA A 433 13.90 -19.62 35.44
C ALA A 433 15.03 -18.58 35.52
N GLU A 434 16.18 -18.86 34.93
CA GLU A 434 17.27 -17.90 34.82
C GLU A 434 16.89 -16.76 33.86
N LEU A 435 16.34 -17.09 32.70
CA LEU A 435 15.85 -16.10 31.72
C LEU A 435 14.81 -15.16 32.35
N LEU A 436 13.85 -15.69 33.08
CA LEU A 436 12.82 -14.88 33.74
C LEU A 436 13.38 -13.96 34.81
N LYS A 437 14.35 -14.41 35.61
CA LYS A 437 15.05 -13.55 36.59
C LYS A 437 15.79 -12.39 35.92
N LEU A 438 16.39 -12.63 34.74
CA LEU A 438 17.03 -11.57 33.95
C LEU A 438 16.00 -10.61 33.40
N ALA A 439 14.85 -11.10 32.92
CA ALA A 439 13.75 -10.29 32.41
C ALA A 439 13.15 -9.39 33.50
N ASP A 440 12.96 -9.91 34.74
CA ASP A 440 12.45 -9.11 35.85
C ASP A 440 13.44 -8.00 36.27
N ARG A 441 14.74 -8.27 36.21
CA ARG A 441 15.77 -7.22 36.45
C ARG A 441 15.78 -6.17 35.35
N TRP A 442 15.54 -6.60 34.12
CA TRP A 442 15.49 -5.71 32.97
C TRP A 442 14.28 -4.77 33.03
N GLU A 443 13.08 -5.28 33.31
CA GLU A 443 11.85 -4.50 33.30
C GLU A 443 11.86 -3.37 34.34
N ILE A 444 12.40 -3.63 35.54
CA ILE A 444 12.55 -2.64 36.61
C ILE A 444 13.37 -1.42 36.14
N ARG A 445 14.34 -1.63 35.26
CA ARG A 445 15.25 -0.57 34.76
C ARG A 445 14.73 0.11 33.49
N HIS A 446 13.79 -0.53 32.76
CA HIS A 446 13.41 -0.13 31.40
C HIS A 446 11.91 0.18 31.25
N GLY A 447 11.26 0.62 32.31
CA GLY A 447 9.91 1.19 32.23
C GLY A 447 8.75 0.24 32.44
N GLY A 448 8.99 -0.89 33.11
CA GLY A 448 7.95 -1.82 33.57
C GLY A 448 7.59 -2.91 32.57
N MET A 449 6.66 -3.77 32.97
CA MET A 449 6.23 -4.92 32.20
C MET A 449 5.42 -4.49 30.97
N SER A 450 5.93 -4.76 29.77
CA SER A 450 5.23 -4.52 28.51
C SER A 450 5.78 -5.42 27.40
N GLY A 451 5.03 -5.59 26.32
CA GLY A 451 5.51 -6.29 25.12
C GLY A 451 6.72 -5.60 24.46
N ARG A 452 6.81 -4.26 24.58
CA ARG A 452 7.97 -3.47 24.13
C ARG A 452 9.21 -3.79 24.96
N THR A 453 9.09 -3.77 26.29
CA THR A 453 10.19 -4.07 27.21
C THR A 453 10.68 -5.51 27.03
N ALA A 454 9.77 -6.47 26.86
CA ALA A 454 10.13 -7.86 26.57
C ALA A 454 10.91 -7.97 25.24
N ARG A 455 10.46 -7.27 24.19
CA ARG A 455 11.17 -7.25 22.91
C ARG A 455 12.57 -6.67 23.03
N GLN A 456 12.70 -5.51 23.68
CA GLN A 456 14.00 -4.86 23.89
C GLN A 456 14.97 -5.74 24.67
N PHE A 457 14.45 -6.49 25.65
CA PHE A 457 15.24 -7.46 26.40
C PHE A 457 15.77 -8.59 25.51
N ILE A 458 14.91 -9.18 24.67
CA ILE A 458 15.33 -10.24 23.75
C ILE A 458 16.28 -9.72 22.67
N ASP A 459 16.01 -8.52 22.11
CA ASP A 459 16.91 -7.86 21.16
C ASP A 459 18.31 -7.61 21.79
N TYR A 460 18.36 -7.20 23.06
CA TYR A 460 19.61 -7.02 23.82
C TYR A 460 20.37 -8.35 23.95
N LEU A 461 19.69 -9.40 24.38
CA LEU A 461 20.30 -10.73 24.50
C LEU A 461 20.77 -11.28 23.15
N ALA A 462 20.09 -10.97 22.07
CA ALA A 462 20.49 -11.40 20.71
C ALA A 462 21.78 -10.72 20.25
N GLY A 463 22.06 -9.50 20.75
CA GLY A 463 23.25 -8.71 20.44
C GLY A 463 24.51 -9.10 21.23
N GLU A 464 24.35 -9.79 22.38
CA GLU A 464 25.44 -10.37 23.16
C GLU A 464 25.85 -11.75 22.59
#